data_e9ef49c7388059eee11e8a289571caed
#
_entry.id   e9ef49c7388059eee11e8a289571caed
#
_cell.length_a   1.000
_cell.length_b   1.000
_cell.length_c   1.000
_cell.angle_alpha   90.00
_cell.angle_beta   90.00
_cell.angle_gamma   90.00
#
_symmetry.space_group_name_H-M   'P 1'
#
loop_
_entity.id
_entity.type
_entity.pdbx_description
1 polymer ?
#
loop_
_entity_poly.entity_id
_entity_poly.type
_entity_poly.pdbx_seq_one_letter_code
_entity_poly.pdbx_strand_id
1 'polypeptide(L)'
;MRFMLMMNVPRGTGDYWVTSWSPDDIKAHMGFMHALNKELAESGELVGCEGLAAPQEAKIVRFNKAGTPAVTDGPFPETKEFLAGYWIVDVDTPQRAYEIAGKASSAPGPGGTPLIIPIEVRQVMSAPPDM
;
A
#
# COMPACT_ATOMS: atom_id res chain seq x y z
N MET A 1 7.24 -17.47 -5.29
CA MET A 1 7.19 -16.22 -6.08
C MET A 1 6.78 -15.07 -5.19
N ARG A 2 7.51 -13.98 -5.26
CA ARG A 2 7.18 -12.80 -4.44
C ARG A 2 6.51 -11.73 -5.27
N PHE A 3 5.47 -11.15 -4.73
CA PHE A 3 4.72 -10.06 -5.36
C PHE A 3 4.57 -8.89 -4.39
N MET A 4 4.66 -7.70 -4.93
CA MET A 4 4.34 -6.48 -4.21
C MET A 4 2.92 -6.07 -4.57
N LEU A 5 2.09 -5.90 -3.55
CA LEU A 5 0.70 -5.48 -3.68
C LEU A 5 0.64 -4.02 -3.22
N MET A 6 0.38 -3.11 -4.14
CA MET A 6 0.45 -1.67 -3.88
C MET A 6 -0.93 -1.05 -3.85
N MET A 7 -1.25 -0.42 -2.73
CA MET A 7 -2.50 0.31 -2.56
C MET A 7 -2.28 1.74 -3.05
N ASN A 8 -2.71 2.00 -4.28
CA ASN A 8 -2.66 3.33 -4.88
C ASN A 8 -4.02 4.01 -4.72
N VAL A 9 -4.01 5.22 -4.20
CA VAL A 9 -5.23 5.96 -3.87
C VAL A 9 -5.27 7.25 -4.68
N PRO A 10 -6.43 7.61 -5.25
CA PRO A 10 -6.57 8.87 -5.97
C PRO A 10 -6.26 10.07 -5.08
N ARG A 11 -5.49 10.99 -5.61
CA ARG A 11 -5.11 12.20 -4.91
C ARG A 11 -6.31 13.14 -4.81
N GLY A 12 -6.56 13.66 -3.60
CA GLY A 12 -7.62 14.62 -3.39
C GLY A 12 -9.00 14.04 -3.16
N THR A 13 -9.15 12.72 -3.05
CA THR A 13 -10.43 12.10 -2.70
C THR A 13 -10.62 12.10 -1.19
N GLY A 14 -11.67 12.79 -0.73
CA GLY A 14 -11.97 12.89 0.69
C GLY A 14 -12.33 11.56 1.35
N ASP A 15 -12.91 10.64 0.60
CA ASP A 15 -13.45 9.39 1.15
C ASP A 15 -12.39 8.42 1.65
N TYR A 16 -11.17 8.54 1.18
CA TYR A 16 -10.07 7.69 1.64
C TYR A 16 -9.48 8.16 2.97
N TRP A 17 -9.62 9.44 3.30
CA TRP A 17 -8.97 9.99 4.48
C TRP A 17 -9.59 9.45 5.74
N VAL A 18 -8.91 8.48 6.35
CA VAL A 18 -9.31 7.81 7.58
C VAL A 18 -9.59 8.81 8.69
N THR A 19 -8.93 9.97 8.69
CA THR A 19 -9.13 11.03 9.66
C THR A 19 -10.52 11.69 9.58
N SER A 20 -11.22 11.56 8.44
CA SER A 20 -12.58 12.10 8.26
C SER A 20 -13.68 11.09 8.60
N TRP A 21 -13.31 9.84 8.88
CA TRP A 21 -14.25 8.77 9.18
C TRP A 21 -14.65 8.79 10.65
N SER A 22 -15.80 8.15 10.94
CA SER A 22 -16.20 7.93 12.33
C SER A 22 -15.18 7.00 13.02
N PRO A 23 -15.03 7.09 14.36
CA PRO A 23 -14.17 6.16 15.09
C PRO A 23 -14.51 4.69 14.86
N ASP A 24 -15.79 4.36 14.73
CA ASP A 24 -16.23 2.98 14.49
C ASP A 24 -15.80 2.48 13.12
N ASP A 25 -15.90 3.34 12.09
CA ASP A 25 -15.47 2.99 10.73
C ASP A 25 -13.95 2.79 10.65
N ILE A 26 -13.18 3.65 11.32
CA ILE A 26 -11.73 3.50 11.44
C ILE A 26 -11.39 2.17 12.11
N LYS A 27 -12.07 1.86 13.20
CA LYS A 27 -11.84 0.63 13.94
C LYS A 27 -12.13 -0.60 13.09
N ALA A 28 -13.22 -0.59 12.34
CA ALA A 28 -13.60 -1.69 11.46
C ALA A 28 -12.57 -1.88 10.34
N HIS A 29 -12.12 -0.80 9.73
CA HIS A 29 -11.10 -0.84 8.69
C HIS A 29 -9.77 -1.40 9.22
N MET A 30 -9.29 -0.87 10.32
CA MET A 30 -8.03 -1.32 10.92
C MET A 30 -8.13 -2.78 11.40
N GLY A 31 -9.27 -3.17 11.94
CA GLY A 31 -9.52 -4.55 12.33
C GLY A 31 -9.44 -5.51 11.16
N PHE A 32 -10.01 -5.13 10.01
CA PHE A 32 -9.93 -5.90 8.78
C PHE A 32 -8.47 -6.06 8.33
N MET A 33 -7.71 -4.97 8.31
CA MET A 33 -6.31 -4.98 7.91
C MET A 33 -5.46 -5.85 8.83
N HIS A 34 -5.67 -5.74 10.14
CA HIS A 34 -4.95 -6.57 11.11
C HIS A 34 -5.29 -8.05 10.93
N ALA A 35 -6.56 -8.38 10.69
CA ALA A 35 -6.98 -9.75 10.46
C ALA A 35 -6.37 -10.32 9.19
N LEU A 36 -6.33 -9.55 8.11
CA LEU A 36 -5.69 -9.96 6.85
C LEU A 36 -4.20 -10.21 7.05
N ASN A 37 -3.51 -9.28 7.72
CA ASN A 37 -2.08 -9.42 7.96
C ASN A 37 -1.77 -10.63 8.84
N LYS A 38 -2.60 -10.88 9.85
CA LYS A 38 -2.46 -12.05 10.72
C LYS A 38 -2.65 -13.35 9.95
N GLU A 39 -3.67 -13.42 9.11
CA GLU A 39 -3.93 -14.59 8.26
C GLU A 39 -2.74 -14.88 7.34
N LEU A 40 -2.19 -13.85 6.71
CA LEU A 40 -1.05 -14.01 5.81
C LEU A 40 0.24 -14.38 6.56
N ALA A 41 0.42 -13.87 7.77
CA ALA A 41 1.55 -14.24 8.62
C ALA A 41 1.45 -15.69 9.05
N GLU A 42 0.27 -16.14 9.47
CA GLU A 42 0.02 -17.52 9.89
C GLU A 42 0.18 -18.53 8.75
N SER A 43 -0.20 -18.15 7.53
CA SER A 43 -0.02 -19.02 6.36
C SER A 43 1.42 -19.04 5.84
N GLY A 44 2.29 -18.16 6.36
CA GLY A 44 3.66 -18.05 5.90
C GLY A 44 3.82 -17.24 4.60
N GLU A 45 2.74 -16.66 4.12
CA GLU A 45 2.78 -15.90 2.86
C GLU A 45 3.26 -14.46 3.02
N LEU A 46 3.15 -13.88 4.21
CA LEU A 46 3.53 -12.49 4.43
C LEU A 46 5.04 -12.33 4.57
N VAL A 47 5.65 -11.55 3.68
CA VAL A 47 7.05 -11.14 3.81
C VAL A 47 7.14 -9.82 4.57
N GLY A 48 6.27 -8.86 4.25
CA GLY A 48 6.19 -7.60 4.95
C GLY A 48 5.01 -6.77 4.46
N CYS A 49 4.62 -5.79 5.26
CA CYS A 49 3.58 -4.83 4.89
C CYS A 49 3.77 -3.55 5.68
N GLU A 50 3.44 -2.42 5.07
CA GLU A 50 3.52 -1.12 5.73
C GLU A 50 2.45 -0.17 5.19
N GLY A 51 1.84 0.61 6.10
CA GLY A 51 1.09 1.78 5.73
C GLY A 51 2.02 2.99 5.65
N LEU A 52 1.73 3.91 4.77
CA LEU A 52 2.56 5.10 4.58
C LEU A 52 1.84 6.35 5.08
N ALA A 53 2.61 7.34 5.50
CA ALA A 53 2.08 8.63 5.92
C ALA A 53 1.40 9.34 4.75
N ALA A 54 0.58 10.36 5.08
CA ALA A 54 -0.14 11.13 4.07
C ALA A 54 0.82 11.74 3.03
N PRO A 55 0.36 11.91 1.78
CA PRO A 55 1.24 12.40 0.71
C PRO A 55 1.81 13.80 0.97
N GLN A 56 1.15 14.61 1.80
CA GLN A 56 1.66 15.91 2.20
C GLN A 56 3.00 15.84 2.93
N GLU A 57 3.29 14.69 3.54
CA GLU A 57 4.55 14.48 4.27
C GLU A 57 5.66 13.90 3.39
N ALA A 58 5.34 13.58 2.14
CA ALA A 58 6.33 13.02 1.23
C ALA A 58 7.40 14.05 0.89
N LYS A 59 8.63 13.58 0.75
CA LYS A 59 9.76 14.39 0.30
C LYS A 59 10.36 13.75 -0.94
N ILE A 60 10.86 14.59 -1.83
CA ILE A 60 11.58 14.16 -3.02
C ILE A 60 13.02 14.54 -2.83
N VAL A 61 13.90 13.57 -2.95
CA VAL A 61 15.33 13.77 -2.71
C VAL A 61 16.08 13.47 -4.01
N ARG A 62 16.92 14.42 -4.43
CA ARG A 62 17.78 14.27 -5.61
C ARG A 62 19.22 14.44 -5.21
N PHE A 63 20.11 13.85 -6.01
CA PHE A 63 21.53 14.05 -5.85
C PHE A 63 21.90 15.51 -6.21
N ASN A 64 22.66 16.14 -5.33
CA ASN A 64 23.19 17.48 -5.55
C ASN A 64 24.67 17.37 -5.93
N LYS A 65 25.11 18.15 -6.92
CA LYS A 65 26.50 18.14 -7.37
C LYS A 65 27.51 18.49 -6.28
N ALA A 66 27.08 19.17 -5.22
CA ALA A 66 27.92 19.49 -4.06
C ALA A 66 28.08 18.30 -3.10
N GLY A 67 27.44 17.15 -3.37
CA GLY A 67 27.55 15.95 -2.54
C GLY A 67 26.56 15.88 -1.39
N THR A 68 25.62 16.81 -1.31
CA THR A 68 24.55 16.79 -0.31
C THR A 68 23.21 16.48 -0.97
N PRO A 69 22.26 15.87 -0.26
CA PRO A 69 20.94 15.63 -0.84
C PRO A 69 20.16 16.92 -1.02
N ALA A 70 19.52 17.08 -2.17
CA ALA A 70 18.57 18.15 -2.42
C ALA A 70 17.17 17.62 -2.11
N VAL A 71 16.54 18.17 -1.06
CA VAL A 71 15.25 17.72 -0.56
C VAL A 71 14.18 18.75 -0.91
N THR A 72 13.11 18.30 -1.57
CA THR A 72 11.96 19.14 -1.90
C THR A 72 10.69 18.48 -1.42
N ASP A 73 9.62 19.27 -1.33
CA ASP A 73 8.33 18.71 -0.96
C ASP A 73 7.80 17.81 -2.09
N GLY A 74 7.17 16.71 -1.68
CA GLY A 74 6.51 15.77 -2.56
C GLY A 74 5.03 15.65 -2.23
N PRO A 75 4.32 14.76 -2.89
CA PRO A 75 4.76 13.93 -4.02
C PRO A 75 4.95 14.75 -5.30
N PHE A 76 5.33 14.08 -6.40
CA PHE A 76 5.43 14.75 -7.69
C PHE A 76 4.10 15.46 -8.02
N PRO A 77 4.13 16.74 -8.43
CA PRO A 77 2.89 17.51 -8.63
C PRO A 77 1.93 16.91 -9.66
N GLU A 78 2.46 16.24 -10.68
CA GLU A 78 1.69 15.60 -11.74
C GLU A 78 1.08 14.25 -11.34
N THR A 79 1.39 13.73 -10.17
CA THR A 79 0.89 12.44 -9.73
C THR A 79 -0.61 12.52 -9.42
N LYS A 80 -1.41 11.66 -10.08
CA LYS A 80 -2.86 11.58 -9.86
C LYS A 80 -3.22 10.66 -8.71
N GLU A 81 -2.33 9.74 -8.39
CA GLU A 81 -2.48 8.77 -7.32
C GLU A 81 -1.26 8.79 -6.43
N PHE A 82 -1.40 8.30 -5.21
CA PHE A 82 -0.26 8.12 -4.31
C PHE A 82 -0.30 6.73 -3.69
N LEU A 83 0.86 6.21 -3.35
CA LEU A 83 0.99 4.93 -2.67
C LEU A 83 0.64 5.12 -1.19
N ALA A 84 -0.43 4.47 -0.74
CA ALA A 84 -0.88 4.56 0.65
C ALA A 84 -0.30 3.46 1.53
N GLY A 85 0.08 2.34 0.93
CA GLY A 85 0.64 1.20 1.64
C GLY A 85 0.92 0.06 0.71
N TYR A 86 1.55 -0.98 1.23
CA TYR A 86 1.89 -2.15 0.42
C TYR A 86 2.01 -3.40 1.27
N TRP A 87 1.90 -4.53 0.57
CA TRP A 87 2.26 -5.85 1.10
C TRP A 87 3.29 -6.47 0.18
N ILE A 88 4.18 -7.27 0.73
CA ILE A 88 4.99 -8.19 -0.06
C ILE A 88 4.61 -9.59 0.41
N VAL A 89 4.18 -10.43 -0.54
CA VAL A 89 3.75 -11.79 -0.26
C VAL A 89 4.60 -12.78 -1.05
N ASP A 90 4.81 -13.96 -0.47
CA ASP A 90 5.49 -15.07 -1.12
C ASP A 90 4.46 -16.18 -1.34
N VAL A 91 4.13 -16.44 -2.58
CA VAL A 91 3.04 -17.32 -2.99
C VAL A 91 3.50 -18.28 -4.09
N ASP A 92 2.76 -19.38 -4.26
CA ASP A 92 3.10 -20.38 -5.26
C ASP A 92 2.69 -20.01 -6.67
N THR A 93 1.64 -19.19 -6.81
CA THR A 93 1.10 -18.82 -8.10
C THR A 93 0.72 -17.34 -8.14
N PRO A 94 0.72 -16.69 -9.33
CA PRO A 94 0.20 -15.32 -9.44
C PRO A 94 -1.27 -15.22 -9.03
N GLN A 95 -2.06 -16.24 -9.27
CA GLN A 95 -3.48 -16.26 -8.91
C GLN A 95 -3.68 -16.06 -7.42
N ARG A 96 -2.82 -16.65 -6.60
CA ARG A 96 -2.90 -16.46 -5.14
C ARG A 96 -2.64 -15.00 -4.77
N ALA A 97 -1.67 -14.35 -5.41
CA ALA A 97 -1.43 -12.92 -5.20
C ALA A 97 -2.67 -12.08 -5.56
N TYR A 98 -3.36 -12.43 -6.63
CA TYR A 98 -4.59 -11.73 -7.05
C TYR A 98 -5.71 -11.93 -6.03
N GLU A 99 -5.86 -13.12 -5.48
CA GLU A 99 -6.85 -13.38 -4.42
C GLU A 99 -6.59 -12.51 -3.20
N ILE A 100 -5.34 -12.42 -2.77
CA ILE A 100 -4.95 -11.60 -1.63
C ILE A 100 -5.21 -10.12 -1.92
N ALA A 101 -4.83 -9.65 -3.11
CA ALA A 101 -5.05 -8.27 -3.53
C ALA A 101 -6.55 -7.94 -3.57
N GLY A 102 -7.37 -8.85 -4.10
CA GLY A 102 -8.82 -8.68 -4.13
C GLY A 102 -9.42 -8.55 -2.73
N LYS A 103 -8.93 -9.34 -1.80
CA LYS A 103 -9.36 -9.26 -0.40
C LYS A 103 -8.95 -7.93 0.23
N ALA A 104 -7.73 -7.48 0.01
CA ALA A 104 -7.27 -6.19 0.51
C ALA A 104 -8.09 -5.03 -0.09
N SER A 105 -8.43 -5.13 -1.37
CA SER A 105 -9.27 -4.13 -2.06
C SER A 105 -10.66 -4.00 -1.44
N SER A 106 -11.17 -5.05 -0.81
CA SER A 106 -12.51 -5.06 -0.23
C SER A 106 -12.58 -4.51 1.19
N ALA A 107 -11.50 -3.97 1.72
CA ALA A 107 -11.49 -3.43 3.08
C ALA A 107 -12.66 -2.46 3.29
N PRO A 108 -13.33 -2.51 4.47
CA PRO A 108 -14.48 -1.66 4.71
C PRO A 108 -14.11 -0.19 4.85
N GLY A 109 -14.92 0.67 4.28
CA GLY A 109 -14.87 2.11 4.42
C GLY A 109 -16.03 2.63 5.26
N PRO A 110 -16.43 3.90 5.06
CA PRO A 110 -17.56 4.48 5.78
C PRO A 110 -18.84 3.64 5.66
N GLY A 111 -19.49 3.38 6.79
CA GLY A 111 -20.69 2.57 6.85
C GLY A 111 -20.48 1.08 6.58
N GLY A 112 -19.23 0.60 6.59
CA GLY A 112 -18.90 -0.80 6.32
C GLY A 112 -18.89 -1.18 4.85
N THR A 113 -19.14 -0.24 3.95
CA THR A 113 -19.14 -0.47 2.51
C THR A 113 -17.71 -0.75 2.02
N PRO A 114 -17.48 -1.80 1.20
CA PRO A 114 -16.15 -2.05 0.64
C PRO A 114 -15.64 -0.85 -0.13
N LEU A 115 -14.38 -0.49 0.11
CA LEU A 115 -13.75 0.65 -0.56
C LEU A 115 -13.47 0.41 -2.03
N ILE A 116 -13.16 -0.83 -2.40
CA ILE A 116 -12.79 -1.25 -3.76
C ILE A 116 -11.63 -0.39 -4.29
N ILE A 117 -10.60 -0.26 -3.47
CA ILE A 117 -9.37 0.45 -3.85
C ILE A 117 -8.58 -0.45 -4.80
N PRO A 118 -8.18 0.05 -5.97
CA PRO A 118 -7.33 -0.73 -6.87
C PRO A 118 -6.00 -1.10 -6.21
N ILE A 119 -5.63 -2.36 -6.32
CA ILE A 119 -4.34 -2.86 -5.81
C ILE A 119 -3.51 -3.25 -7.03
N GLU A 120 -2.39 -2.58 -7.22
CA GLU A 120 -1.45 -2.93 -8.28
C GLU A 120 -0.60 -4.11 -7.82
N VAL A 121 -0.50 -5.15 -8.63
CA VAL A 121 0.26 -6.38 -8.30
C VAL A 121 1.45 -6.46 -9.24
N ARG A 122 2.65 -6.45 -8.69
CA ARG A 122 3.88 -6.59 -9.48
C ARG A 122 4.79 -7.63 -8.86
N GLN A 123 5.35 -8.49 -9.71
CA GLN A 123 6.32 -9.48 -9.23
C GLN A 123 7.61 -8.79 -8.81
N VAL A 124 8.12 -9.18 -7.65
CA VAL A 124 9.41 -8.70 -7.18
C VAL A 124 10.51 -9.43 -7.97
N MET A 125 11.43 -8.67 -8.52
CA MET A 125 12.54 -9.25 -9.26
C MET A 125 13.44 -10.06 -8.35
N SER A 126 13.89 -11.20 -8.84
CA SER A 126 14.99 -11.92 -8.20
C SER A 126 16.26 -11.07 -8.31
N ALA A 127 17.16 -11.21 -7.34
CA ALA A 127 18.43 -10.51 -7.44
C ALA A 127 19.11 -10.91 -8.75
N PRO A 128 19.66 -9.93 -9.50
CA PRO A 128 20.43 -10.26 -10.71
C PRO A 128 21.59 -11.18 -10.35
N PRO A 129 21.91 -12.19 -11.22
CA PRO A 129 22.90 -13.20 -10.87
C PRO A 129 24.28 -12.66 -10.55
N ASP A 130 24.64 -11.51 -11.09
CA ASP A 130 25.98 -10.93 -10.97
C ASP A 130 26.04 -9.73 -10.02
N MET A 131 25.08 -9.61 -9.16
CA MET A 131 25.06 -8.55 -8.14
C MET A 131 25.44 -9.07 -6.78
#